data_dd56f87ba2bbc0476604bbd788eed939
#
_entry.id   dd56f87ba2bbc0476604bbd788eed939
#
_cell.length_a   1.000
_cell.length_b   1.000
_cell.length_c   1.000
_cell.angle_alpha   90.00
_cell.angle_beta   90.00
_cell.angle_gamma   90.00
#
_symmetry.space_group_name_H-M   'P 1'
#
loop_
_entity.id
_entity.type
_entity.pdbx_description
1 polymer ?
#
loop_
_entity_poly.entity_id
_entity_poly.type
_entity_poly.pdbx_seq_one_letter_code
_entity_poly.pdbx_strand_id
1 'polypeptide(L)'
;IVAFADTLFRADFTIDDDKEGVIWVNRIDDPRMFGVVKLDDKGVITDFIEKPQTFVSDLAIIGIYYFKDGEYLRKEMQYLIDNDIREKGEYQLTNALENMKKKGTKFVPGKVDEWLDCGNKDATVYTNKRVLEMNSSKLSVPANVKAENSVIIQPCFIGENVVLKNAVVGPFASVGANSKIENAVVSNSILQQNVSVKNVVIDNSMIGNGAEYTSAPEELSISDYSTRH
;
A
#
# COMPACT_ATOMS: atom_id res chain seq x y z
N ILE A 1 -14.15 -11.22 10.86
CA ILE A 1 -13.46 -10.06 10.27
C ILE A 1 -12.66 -10.54 9.07
N VAL A 2 -12.69 -9.79 7.98
CA VAL A 2 -11.82 -9.95 6.81
C VAL A 2 -10.99 -8.68 6.68
N ALA A 3 -9.69 -8.83 6.48
CA ALA A 3 -8.79 -7.74 6.16
C ALA A 3 -7.88 -8.16 5.00
N PHE A 4 -7.74 -7.32 3.99
CA PHE A 4 -6.84 -7.56 2.89
C PHE A 4 -5.40 -7.33 3.31
N ALA A 5 -4.47 -8.13 2.76
CA ALA A 5 -3.08 -8.13 3.19
C ALA A 5 -2.27 -6.93 2.67
N ASP A 6 -2.79 -6.23 1.67
CA ASP A 6 -2.19 -5.07 1.01
C ASP A 6 -2.78 -3.72 1.44
N THR A 7 -3.40 -3.69 2.61
CA THR A 7 -3.97 -2.47 3.18
C THR A 7 -3.47 -2.23 4.61
N LEU A 8 -3.08 -1.00 4.90
CA LEU A 8 -2.83 -0.49 6.23
C LEU A 8 -3.83 0.62 6.54
N PHE A 9 -4.18 0.78 7.80
CA PHE A 9 -5.09 1.82 8.22
C PHE A 9 -4.79 2.26 9.66
N ARG A 10 -5.20 3.47 9.96
CA ARG A 10 -5.27 3.98 11.31
C ARG A 10 -6.72 4.31 11.64
N ALA A 11 -7.22 3.75 12.71
CA ALA A 11 -8.55 4.01 13.21
C ALA A 11 -8.62 3.69 14.70
N ASP A 12 -9.45 4.43 15.41
CA ASP A 12 -9.90 4.10 16.76
C ASP A 12 -11.36 3.67 16.66
N PHE A 13 -11.57 2.36 16.52
CA PHE A 13 -12.91 1.82 16.39
C PHE A 13 -13.15 0.61 17.28
N THR A 14 -14.37 0.45 17.71
CA THR A 14 -14.89 -0.77 18.33
C THR A 14 -15.82 -1.46 17.34
N ILE A 15 -15.83 -2.79 17.38
CA ILE A 15 -16.79 -3.57 16.60
C ILE A 15 -18.13 -3.51 17.30
N ASP A 16 -19.15 -3.08 16.57
CA ASP A 16 -20.56 -3.03 17.04
C ASP A 16 -21.24 -4.35 16.64
N ASP A 17 -21.41 -5.23 17.62
CA ASP A 17 -22.00 -6.58 17.45
C ASP A 17 -23.48 -6.53 17.05
N ASP A 18 -24.14 -5.37 17.20
CA ASP A 18 -25.53 -5.20 16.76
C ASP A 18 -25.66 -5.02 15.24
N LYS A 19 -24.56 -4.70 14.55
CA LYS A 19 -24.54 -4.59 13.10
C LYS A 19 -24.43 -5.94 12.43
N GLU A 20 -25.17 -6.16 11.35
CA GLU A 20 -25.08 -7.37 10.53
C GLU A 20 -23.79 -7.40 9.71
N GLY A 21 -23.30 -6.23 9.28
CA GLY A 21 -22.01 -6.06 8.64
C GLY A 21 -21.55 -4.61 8.61
N VAL A 22 -20.24 -4.41 8.74
CA VAL A 22 -19.58 -3.11 8.62
C VAL A 22 -18.54 -3.19 7.52
N ILE A 23 -18.60 -2.27 6.59
CA ILE A 23 -17.66 -2.16 5.47
C ILE A 23 -16.88 -0.86 5.65
N TRP A 24 -15.58 -0.95 5.94
CA TRP A 24 -14.79 0.27 6.10
C TRP A 24 -14.52 0.91 4.74
N VAL A 25 -14.73 2.21 4.70
CA VAL A 25 -14.61 3.02 3.49
C VAL A 25 -13.78 4.27 3.77
N ASN A 26 -13.14 4.78 2.73
CA ASN A 26 -12.46 6.06 2.74
C ASN A 26 -12.90 6.92 1.56
N ARG A 27 -12.95 8.25 1.74
CA ARG A 27 -13.25 9.17 0.65
C ARG A 27 -11.99 9.41 -0.17
N ILE A 28 -12.12 9.25 -1.49
CA ILE A 28 -11.02 9.46 -2.44
C ILE A 28 -11.51 10.21 -3.67
N ASP A 29 -10.62 10.96 -4.31
CA ASP A 29 -10.96 11.78 -5.48
C ASP A 29 -11.21 10.93 -6.73
N ASP A 30 -10.42 9.86 -6.92
CA ASP A 30 -10.57 8.94 -8.07
C ASP A 30 -10.83 7.49 -7.61
N PRO A 31 -12.09 7.08 -7.51
CA PRO A 31 -12.48 5.76 -7.02
C PRO A 31 -12.43 4.64 -8.08
N ARG A 32 -12.06 4.93 -9.33
CA ARG A 32 -12.21 3.99 -10.47
C ARG A 32 -11.41 2.69 -10.34
N MET A 33 -10.40 2.68 -9.47
CA MET A 33 -9.56 1.48 -9.23
C MET A 33 -10.07 0.60 -8.09
N PHE A 34 -11.13 1.02 -7.38
CA PHE A 34 -11.62 0.38 -6.16
C PHE A 34 -13.10 0.01 -6.27
N GLY A 35 -13.52 -0.93 -5.44
CA GLY A 35 -14.94 -1.11 -5.16
C GLY A 35 -15.47 0.12 -4.39
N VAL A 36 -16.66 0.58 -4.73
CA VAL A 36 -17.30 1.73 -4.06
C VAL A 36 -18.66 1.37 -3.53
N VAL A 37 -19.15 2.16 -2.56
CA VAL A 37 -20.49 2.00 -2.00
C VAL A 37 -21.32 3.26 -2.21
N LYS A 38 -22.65 3.08 -2.34
CA LYS A 38 -23.63 4.15 -2.19
C LYS A 38 -24.39 3.99 -0.88
N LEU A 39 -24.86 5.09 -0.34
CA LEU A 39 -25.62 5.11 0.92
C LEU A 39 -27.00 5.70 0.68
N ASP A 40 -27.97 5.25 1.49
CA ASP A 40 -29.27 5.93 1.65
C ASP A 40 -29.17 7.10 2.63
N ASP A 41 -30.29 7.80 2.82
CA ASP A 41 -30.40 8.93 3.74
C ASP A 41 -30.19 8.55 5.23
N LYS A 42 -30.24 7.26 5.54
CA LYS A 42 -30.00 6.71 6.89
C LYS A 42 -28.58 6.22 7.08
N GLY A 43 -27.74 6.32 6.04
CA GLY A 43 -26.35 5.86 6.06
C GLY A 43 -26.19 4.34 5.89
N VAL A 44 -27.21 3.64 5.39
CA VAL A 44 -27.12 2.20 5.06
C VAL A 44 -26.61 2.05 3.63
N ILE A 45 -25.77 1.06 3.39
CA ILE A 45 -25.22 0.79 2.06
C ILE A 45 -26.32 0.23 1.15
N THR A 46 -26.56 0.90 0.03
CA THR A 46 -27.55 0.53 -0.98
C THR A 46 -26.96 -0.21 -2.19
N ASP A 47 -25.69 0.05 -2.50
CA ASP A 47 -25.04 -0.52 -3.68
C ASP A 47 -23.56 -0.81 -3.40
N PHE A 48 -23.07 -1.92 -3.95
CA PHE A 48 -21.67 -2.26 -4.08
C PHE A 48 -21.32 -2.28 -5.56
N ILE A 49 -20.34 -1.49 -5.99
CA ILE A 49 -20.00 -1.35 -7.42
C ILE A 49 -18.49 -1.52 -7.56
N GLU A 50 -18.07 -2.57 -8.29
CA GLU A 50 -16.65 -2.87 -8.49
C GLU A 50 -16.07 -2.02 -9.63
N LYS A 51 -15.02 -1.26 -9.34
CA LYS A 51 -14.23 -0.48 -10.30
C LYS A 51 -15.11 0.23 -11.36
N PRO A 52 -15.94 1.21 -10.93
CA PRO A 52 -16.90 1.86 -11.80
C PRO A 52 -16.20 2.61 -12.93
N GLN A 53 -16.75 2.55 -14.16
CA GLN A 53 -16.19 3.25 -15.32
C GLN A 53 -16.45 4.76 -15.29
N THR A 54 -17.51 5.17 -14.58
CA THR A 54 -17.89 6.56 -14.38
C THR A 54 -17.96 6.84 -12.88
N PHE A 55 -17.85 8.11 -12.48
CA PHE A 55 -18.01 8.48 -11.09
C PHE A 55 -19.41 8.16 -10.58
N VAL A 56 -19.52 7.36 -9.54
CA VAL A 56 -20.78 6.96 -8.89
C VAL A 56 -20.80 7.26 -7.39
N SER A 57 -19.64 7.24 -6.73
CA SER A 57 -19.47 7.55 -5.31
C SER A 57 -17.99 7.78 -5.05
N ASP A 58 -17.67 8.63 -4.08
CA ASP A 58 -16.31 8.86 -3.57
C ASP A 58 -15.92 7.91 -2.41
N LEU A 59 -16.85 7.04 -1.98
CA LEU A 59 -16.65 6.11 -0.86
C LEU A 59 -16.05 4.80 -1.35
N ALA A 60 -14.71 4.73 -1.38
CA ALA A 60 -13.98 3.53 -1.73
C ALA A 60 -13.92 2.53 -0.57
N ILE A 61 -14.12 1.26 -0.88
CA ILE A 61 -13.93 0.15 0.06
C ILE A 61 -12.42 -0.06 0.26
N ILE A 62 -12.00 -0.13 1.53
CA ILE A 62 -10.57 -0.17 1.87
C ILE A 62 -10.04 -1.57 2.19
N GLY A 63 -10.83 -2.61 1.95
CA GLY A 63 -10.40 -3.99 2.18
C GLY A 63 -10.54 -4.48 3.62
N ILE A 64 -11.35 -3.81 4.45
CA ILE A 64 -11.64 -4.22 5.82
C ILE A 64 -13.13 -4.37 6.00
N TYR A 65 -13.54 -5.51 6.59
CA TYR A 65 -14.93 -5.91 6.70
C TYR A 65 -15.22 -6.61 8.02
N TYR A 66 -16.34 -6.33 8.62
CA TYR A 66 -16.93 -7.11 9.69
C TYR A 66 -18.23 -7.76 9.21
N PHE A 67 -18.42 -9.02 9.52
CA PHE A 67 -19.63 -9.78 9.27
C PHE A 67 -20.07 -10.46 10.58
N LYS A 68 -21.31 -10.24 10.98
CA LYS A 68 -21.91 -10.93 12.12
C LYS A 68 -22.00 -12.43 11.84
N ASP A 69 -22.34 -12.82 10.62
CA ASP A 69 -22.38 -14.20 10.14
C ASP A 69 -21.34 -14.42 9.03
N GLY A 70 -20.15 -14.87 9.43
CA GLY A 70 -19.07 -15.20 8.49
C GLY A 70 -19.35 -16.45 7.66
N GLU A 71 -20.16 -17.38 8.15
CA GLU A 71 -20.56 -18.57 7.40
C GLU A 71 -21.52 -18.21 6.26
N TYR A 72 -22.35 -17.20 6.45
CA TYR A 72 -23.20 -16.69 5.39
C TYR A 72 -22.35 -16.05 4.27
N LEU A 73 -21.35 -15.23 4.61
CA LEU A 73 -20.41 -14.72 3.61
C LEU A 73 -19.74 -15.86 2.83
N ARG A 74 -19.24 -16.88 3.53
CA ARG A 74 -18.60 -18.05 2.92
C ARG A 74 -19.52 -18.73 1.91
N LYS A 75 -20.80 -18.90 2.24
CA LYS A 75 -21.81 -19.49 1.34
C LYS A 75 -22.03 -18.64 0.09
N GLU A 76 -22.08 -17.32 0.24
CA GLU A 76 -22.27 -16.43 -0.92
C GLU A 76 -21.04 -16.42 -1.83
N MET A 77 -19.83 -16.45 -1.27
CA MET A 77 -18.61 -16.60 -2.07
C MET A 77 -18.57 -17.95 -2.80
N GLN A 78 -18.96 -19.06 -2.11
CA GLN A 78 -19.03 -20.37 -2.74
C GLN A 78 -20.08 -20.39 -3.87
N TYR A 79 -21.22 -19.74 -3.67
CA TYR A 79 -22.23 -19.58 -4.70
C TYR A 79 -21.70 -18.92 -5.97
N LEU A 80 -20.85 -17.87 -5.84
CA LEU A 80 -20.23 -17.24 -7.02
C LEU A 80 -19.33 -18.23 -7.77
N ILE A 81 -18.57 -19.05 -7.03
CA ILE A 81 -17.66 -20.04 -7.62
C ILE A 81 -18.45 -21.15 -8.31
N ASP A 82 -19.44 -21.72 -7.64
CA ASP A 82 -20.24 -22.85 -8.14
C ASP A 82 -21.05 -22.49 -9.40
N ASN A 83 -21.41 -21.21 -9.55
CA ASN A 83 -22.18 -20.71 -10.69
C ASN A 83 -21.31 -19.95 -11.71
N ASP A 84 -19.99 -19.94 -11.54
CA ASP A 84 -19.01 -19.22 -12.38
C ASP A 84 -19.37 -17.74 -12.61
N ILE A 85 -19.86 -17.06 -11.55
CA ILE A 85 -20.24 -15.64 -11.60
C ILE A 85 -18.99 -14.78 -11.44
N ARG A 86 -18.50 -14.26 -12.56
CA ARG A 86 -17.30 -13.43 -12.62
C ARG A 86 -17.63 -12.03 -13.14
N GLU A 87 -16.87 -11.05 -12.67
CA GLU A 87 -16.86 -9.71 -13.23
C GLU A 87 -15.44 -9.38 -13.71
N LYS A 88 -15.31 -8.95 -14.97
CA LYS A 88 -14.02 -8.72 -15.63
C LYS A 88 -13.06 -9.94 -15.55
N GLY A 89 -13.61 -11.16 -15.52
CA GLY A 89 -12.84 -12.41 -15.47
C GLY A 89 -12.47 -12.89 -14.07
N GLU A 90 -12.80 -12.15 -13.03
CA GLU A 90 -12.45 -12.45 -11.63
C GLU A 90 -13.67 -12.64 -10.75
N TYR A 91 -13.55 -13.45 -9.71
CA TYR A 91 -14.55 -13.53 -8.64
C TYR A 91 -14.37 -12.33 -7.71
N GLN A 92 -15.37 -11.46 -7.65
CA GLN A 92 -15.32 -10.24 -6.87
C GLN A 92 -16.06 -10.39 -5.54
N LEU A 93 -15.44 -9.99 -4.43
CA LEU A 93 -16.07 -9.98 -3.12
C LEU A 93 -17.30 -9.07 -3.10
N THR A 94 -17.27 -7.96 -3.81
CA THR A 94 -18.38 -7.03 -3.96
C THR A 94 -19.65 -7.69 -4.52
N ASN A 95 -19.53 -8.72 -5.36
CA ASN A 95 -20.67 -9.48 -5.86
C ASN A 95 -21.31 -10.35 -4.76
N ALA A 96 -20.49 -10.93 -3.85
CA ALA A 96 -21.03 -11.65 -2.70
C ALA A 96 -21.76 -10.70 -1.73
N LEU A 97 -21.18 -9.51 -1.47
CA LEU A 97 -21.81 -8.47 -0.64
C LEU A 97 -23.14 -8.00 -1.24
N GLU A 98 -23.18 -7.80 -2.56
CA GLU A 98 -24.41 -7.42 -3.26
C GLU A 98 -25.49 -8.50 -3.15
N ASN A 99 -25.11 -9.80 -3.23
CA ASN A 99 -26.03 -10.91 -3.01
C ASN A 99 -26.57 -10.92 -1.58
N MET A 100 -25.71 -10.79 -0.57
CA MET A 100 -26.12 -10.74 0.83
C MET A 100 -27.10 -9.57 1.07
N LYS A 101 -26.78 -8.39 0.54
CA LYS A 101 -27.66 -7.21 0.61
C LYS A 101 -29.02 -7.46 -0.04
N LYS A 102 -29.08 -8.04 -1.25
CA LYS A 102 -30.33 -8.41 -1.92
C LYS A 102 -31.17 -9.39 -1.13
N LYS A 103 -30.54 -10.23 -0.32
CA LYS A 103 -31.19 -11.19 0.58
C LYS A 103 -31.52 -10.60 1.96
N GLY A 104 -31.33 -9.29 2.15
CA GLY A 104 -31.79 -8.54 3.32
C GLY A 104 -30.73 -8.15 4.34
N THR A 105 -29.46 -8.54 4.17
CA THR A 105 -28.38 -8.11 5.06
C THR A 105 -28.17 -6.59 4.97
N LYS A 106 -28.15 -5.94 6.12
CA LYS A 106 -27.91 -4.50 6.24
C LYS A 106 -26.44 -4.23 6.51
N PHE A 107 -25.77 -3.60 5.56
CA PHE A 107 -24.41 -3.13 5.71
C PHE A 107 -24.36 -1.66 6.02
N VAL A 108 -23.46 -1.25 6.92
CA VAL A 108 -23.19 0.14 7.25
C VAL A 108 -21.71 0.47 6.97
N PRO A 109 -21.40 1.72 6.60
CA PRO A 109 -20.01 2.13 6.39
C PRO A 109 -19.31 2.32 7.74
N GLY A 110 -18.09 1.76 7.86
CA GLY A 110 -17.12 2.14 8.88
C GLY A 110 -16.21 3.26 8.36
N LYS A 111 -15.62 4.02 9.28
CA LYS A 111 -14.67 5.10 8.94
C LYS A 111 -13.30 4.78 9.48
N VAL A 112 -12.27 5.29 8.82
CA VAL A 112 -10.89 5.27 9.29
C VAL A 112 -10.34 6.69 9.32
N ASP A 113 -9.32 6.93 10.15
CA ASP A 113 -8.62 8.22 10.20
C ASP A 113 -7.65 8.36 9.04
N GLU A 114 -7.02 7.26 8.65
CA GLU A 114 -6.07 7.21 7.55
C GLU A 114 -6.09 5.82 6.91
N TRP A 115 -6.12 5.79 5.59
CA TRP A 115 -5.97 4.59 4.80
C TRP A 115 -4.71 4.68 3.94
N LEU A 116 -3.92 3.60 3.96
CA LEU A 116 -2.65 3.48 3.28
C LEU A 116 -2.68 2.21 2.43
N ASP A 117 -2.89 2.40 1.13
CA ASP A 117 -2.90 1.33 0.14
C ASP A 117 -1.48 0.83 -0.17
N CYS A 118 -1.33 -0.46 -0.45
CA CYS A 118 -0.10 -1.10 -0.90
C CYS A 118 -0.30 -1.92 -2.18
N GLY A 119 -1.37 -1.69 -2.92
CA GLY A 119 -1.76 -2.45 -4.11
C GLY A 119 -0.89 -2.19 -5.35
N ASN A 120 -0.03 -1.17 -5.33
CA ASN A 120 0.92 -0.88 -6.41
C ASN A 120 2.19 -0.21 -5.87
N LYS A 121 3.22 -0.08 -6.73
CA LYS A 121 4.54 0.46 -6.35
C LYS A 121 4.45 1.86 -5.74
N ASP A 122 3.73 2.78 -6.38
CA ASP A 122 3.66 4.18 -5.93
C ASP A 122 2.91 4.31 -4.61
N ALA A 123 1.79 3.61 -4.47
CA ALA A 123 1.04 3.53 -3.22
C ALA A 123 1.87 2.93 -2.09
N THR A 124 2.62 1.85 -2.36
CA THR A 124 3.47 1.20 -1.37
C THR A 124 4.63 2.09 -0.91
N VAL A 125 5.27 2.82 -1.82
CA VAL A 125 6.33 3.78 -1.48
C VAL A 125 5.77 4.95 -0.68
N TYR A 126 4.60 5.46 -1.04
CA TYR A 126 3.90 6.48 -0.25
C TYR A 126 3.54 5.97 1.15
N THR A 127 3.01 4.75 1.25
CA THR A 127 2.71 4.10 2.52
C THR A 127 3.96 3.95 3.38
N ASN A 128 5.09 3.52 2.80
CA ASN A 128 6.37 3.46 3.49
C ASN A 128 6.77 4.82 4.08
N LYS A 129 6.68 5.89 3.29
CA LYS A 129 6.93 7.25 3.77
C LYS A 129 6.07 7.59 4.99
N ARG A 130 4.76 7.34 4.92
CA ARG A 130 3.82 7.62 6.03
C ARG A 130 4.14 6.80 7.28
N VAL A 131 4.47 5.51 7.13
CA VAL A 131 4.87 4.64 8.24
C VAL A 131 6.15 5.12 8.90
N LEU A 132 7.15 5.56 8.12
CA LEU A 132 8.39 6.13 8.64
C LEU A 132 8.14 7.44 9.40
N GLU A 133 7.28 8.32 8.89
CA GLU A 133 6.88 9.56 9.57
C GLU A 133 6.22 9.27 10.92
N MET A 134 5.23 8.38 10.95
CA MET A 134 4.49 7.99 12.16
C MET A 134 5.38 7.34 13.23
N ASN A 135 6.42 6.63 12.81
CA ASN A 135 7.33 5.93 13.71
C ASN A 135 8.69 6.65 13.90
N SER A 136 8.83 7.89 13.44
CA SER A 136 10.10 8.60 13.40
C SER A 136 10.83 8.64 14.75
N SER A 137 10.10 8.76 15.87
CA SER A 137 10.67 8.74 17.23
C SER A 137 11.16 7.37 17.70
N LYS A 138 10.78 6.29 17.00
CA LYS A 138 11.15 4.89 17.32
C LYS A 138 12.26 4.37 16.41
N LEU A 139 12.57 5.09 15.34
CA LEU A 139 13.58 4.68 14.37
C LEU A 139 14.98 4.95 14.93
N SER A 140 15.82 3.93 14.88
CA SER A 140 17.23 4.03 15.25
C SER A 140 18.08 3.24 14.25
N VAL A 141 19.32 3.66 14.08
CA VAL A 141 20.27 2.93 13.23
C VAL A 141 20.95 1.85 14.12
N PRO A 142 20.87 0.56 13.71
CA PRO A 142 21.52 -0.51 14.47
C PRO A 142 23.03 -0.31 14.61
N ALA A 143 23.59 -0.72 15.75
CA ALA A 143 25.02 -0.56 16.06
C ALA A 143 25.97 -1.35 15.11
N ASN A 144 25.46 -2.37 14.43
CA ASN A 144 26.20 -3.19 13.48
C ASN A 144 26.13 -2.68 12.02
N VAL A 145 25.51 -1.52 11.79
CA VAL A 145 25.57 -0.80 10.52
C VAL A 145 26.96 -0.17 10.34
N LYS A 146 27.56 -0.38 9.18
CA LYS A 146 28.85 0.22 8.81
C LYS A 146 28.59 1.38 7.84
N ALA A 147 28.93 2.59 8.27
CA ALA A 147 28.79 3.78 7.45
C ALA A 147 30.15 4.47 7.28
N GLU A 148 30.73 4.36 6.08
CA GLU A 148 31.99 5.02 5.70
C GLU A 148 31.66 6.17 4.77
N ASN A 149 32.07 7.41 5.11
CA ASN A 149 31.84 8.60 4.30
C ASN A 149 30.40 8.70 3.81
N SER A 150 29.43 8.47 4.69
CA SER A 150 28.01 8.35 4.32
C SER A 150 27.13 9.14 5.28
N VAL A 151 25.96 9.59 4.76
CA VAL A 151 24.97 10.36 5.51
C VAL A 151 23.64 9.62 5.51
N ILE A 152 23.01 9.55 6.70
CA ILE A 152 21.68 9.00 6.90
C ILE A 152 20.75 10.16 7.26
N ILE A 153 19.74 10.42 6.44
CA ILE A 153 18.76 11.51 6.62
C ILE A 153 17.44 10.89 7.11
N GLN A 154 17.04 11.27 8.32
CA GLN A 154 15.80 10.79 8.93
C GLN A 154 14.55 11.48 8.34
N PRO A 155 13.34 10.86 8.42
CA PRO A 155 13.09 9.50 8.90
C PRO A 155 13.46 8.45 7.86
N CYS A 156 14.17 7.41 8.27
CA CYS A 156 14.44 6.24 7.46
C CYS A 156 14.62 4.99 8.33
N PHE A 157 14.37 3.83 7.74
CA PHE A 157 14.64 2.54 8.37
C PHE A 157 15.90 1.92 7.79
N ILE A 158 16.86 1.57 8.66
CA ILE A 158 18.09 0.86 8.30
C ILE A 158 18.11 -0.47 9.05
N GLY A 159 18.16 -1.56 8.32
CA GLY A 159 18.26 -2.91 8.88
C GLY A 159 19.64 -3.25 9.39
N GLU A 160 19.75 -4.40 10.05
CA GLU A 160 21.01 -4.91 10.60
C GLU A 160 22.03 -5.22 9.51
N ASN A 161 23.33 -5.08 9.84
CA ASN A 161 24.48 -5.40 8.96
C ASN A 161 24.48 -4.65 7.62
N VAL A 162 23.75 -3.55 7.50
CA VAL A 162 23.81 -2.70 6.30
C VAL A 162 25.19 -2.06 6.21
N VAL A 163 25.73 -2.01 4.99
CA VAL A 163 27.00 -1.35 4.67
C VAL A 163 26.75 -0.20 3.72
N LEU A 164 27.10 1.01 4.18
CA LEU A 164 27.02 2.24 3.41
C LEU A 164 28.44 2.74 3.12
N LYS A 165 28.75 3.04 1.86
CA LYS A 165 30.05 3.61 1.48
C LYS A 165 29.86 4.72 0.46
N ASN A 166 30.33 5.92 0.78
CA ASN A 166 30.14 7.12 -0.06
C ASN A 166 28.66 7.28 -0.47
N ALA A 167 27.74 7.18 0.48
CA ALA A 167 26.32 7.10 0.19
C ALA A 167 25.52 8.13 0.99
N VAL A 168 24.39 8.55 0.41
CA VAL A 168 23.36 9.31 1.11
C VAL A 168 22.08 8.48 1.12
N VAL A 169 21.55 8.17 2.29
CA VAL A 169 20.34 7.37 2.47
C VAL A 169 19.29 8.15 3.23
N GLY A 170 18.11 8.27 2.65
CA GLY A 170 17.00 9.05 3.20
C GLY A 170 16.83 10.41 2.48
N PRO A 171 15.77 11.18 2.85
CA PRO A 171 14.73 10.76 3.78
C PRO A 171 13.79 9.71 3.16
N PHE A 172 12.99 9.09 4.00
CA PHE A 172 11.94 8.13 3.60
C PHE A 172 12.42 6.87 2.88
N ALA A 173 13.67 6.48 3.10
CA ALA A 173 14.20 5.21 2.62
C ALA A 173 14.05 4.10 3.67
N SER A 174 13.61 2.92 3.25
CA SER A 174 13.68 1.68 4.03
C SER A 174 14.71 0.76 3.40
N VAL A 175 15.75 0.41 4.15
CA VAL A 175 16.84 -0.48 3.69
C VAL A 175 16.85 -1.73 4.55
N GLY A 176 16.57 -2.87 3.93
CA GLY A 176 16.55 -4.18 4.57
C GLY A 176 17.94 -4.68 4.98
N ALA A 177 17.96 -5.63 5.90
CA ALA A 177 19.18 -6.17 6.49
C ALA A 177 20.16 -6.73 5.44
N ASN A 178 21.46 -6.70 5.77
CA ASN A 178 22.57 -7.21 4.97
C ASN A 178 22.75 -6.54 3.58
N SER A 179 22.13 -5.39 3.35
CA SER A 179 22.22 -4.67 2.08
C SER A 179 23.48 -3.82 2.02
N LYS A 180 23.95 -3.56 0.78
CA LYS A 180 25.14 -2.76 0.48
C LYS A 180 24.78 -1.62 -0.46
N ILE A 181 25.15 -0.39 -0.07
CA ILE A 181 24.90 0.82 -0.86
C ILE A 181 26.23 1.54 -1.02
N GLU A 182 26.73 1.63 -2.26
CA GLU A 182 28.04 2.20 -2.57
C GLU A 182 27.94 3.29 -3.64
N ASN A 183 28.55 4.45 -3.42
CA ASN A 183 28.55 5.59 -4.34
C ASN A 183 27.14 5.90 -4.84
N ALA A 184 26.17 6.01 -3.94
CA ALA A 184 24.76 6.10 -4.30
C ALA A 184 23.97 7.07 -3.42
N VAL A 185 22.90 7.59 -3.97
CA VAL A 185 21.88 8.35 -3.25
C VAL A 185 20.57 7.57 -3.30
N VAL A 186 19.97 7.32 -2.16
CA VAL A 186 18.71 6.56 -2.04
C VAL A 186 17.74 7.35 -1.20
N SER A 187 16.64 7.82 -1.79
CA SER A 187 15.56 8.54 -1.11
C SER A 187 14.20 7.91 -1.44
N ASN A 188 13.20 8.13 -0.59
CA ASN A 188 11.81 7.78 -0.82
C ASN A 188 11.63 6.40 -1.50
N SER A 189 12.31 5.37 -0.99
CA SER A 189 12.41 4.06 -1.66
C SER A 189 12.47 2.92 -0.66
N ILE A 190 12.14 1.72 -1.14
CA ILE A 190 12.17 0.49 -0.37
C ILE A 190 13.19 -0.46 -1.01
N LEU A 191 14.27 -0.74 -0.31
CA LEU A 191 15.23 -1.78 -0.64
C LEU A 191 15.02 -2.94 0.34
N GLN A 192 14.70 -4.12 -0.17
CA GLN A 192 14.51 -5.29 0.66
C GLN A 192 15.84 -5.85 1.16
N GLN A 193 15.85 -7.06 1.72
CA GLN A 193 17.07 -7.64 2.30
C GLN A 193 18.06 -8.09 1.24
N ASN A 194 19.35 -8.07 1.59
CA ASN A 194 20.45 -8.55 0.74
C ASN A 194 20.57 -7.81 -0.60
N VAL A 195 20.12 -6.58 -0.67
CA VAL A 195 20.20 -5.75 -1.88
C VAL A 195 21.61 -5.16 -2.00
N SER A 196 22.16 -5.12 -3.22
CA SER A 196 23.41 -4.43 -3.54
C SER A 196 23.18 -3.39 -4.62
N VAL A 197 23.43 -2.10 -4.31
CA VAL A 197 23.30 -1.02 -5.29
C VAL A 197 24.57 -0.19 -5.33
N LYS A 198 25.00 0.17 -6.58
CA LYS A 198 26.24 0.90 -6.77
C LYS A 198 26.13 1.93 -7.91
N ASN A 199 26.78 3.08 -7.72
CA ASN A 199 26.92 4.16 -8.71
C ASN A 199 25.55 4.65 -9.25
N VAL A 200 24.58 4.95 -8.34
CA VAL A 200 23.20 5.23 -8.76
C VAL A 200 22.53 6.26 -7.85
N VAL A 201 21.59 6.99 -8.43
CA VAL A 201 20.59 7.78 -7.69
C VAL A 201 19.25 7.08 -7.81
N ILE A 202 18.65 6.74 -6.67
CA ILE A 202 17.39 5.99 -6.56
C ILE A 202 16.39 6.86 -5.81
N ASP A 203 15.25 7.08 -6.42
CA ASP A 203 14.09 7.74 -5.81
C ASP A 203 12.80 7.02 -6.22
N ASN A 204 11.77 7.09 -5.40
CA ASN A 204 10.43 6.52 -5.65
C ASN A 204 10.48 5.07 -6.20
N SER A 205 11.28 4.22 -5.58
CA SER A 205 11.60 2.88 -6.12
C SER A 205 11.38 1.76 -5.11
N MET A 206 11.16 0.56 -5.63
CA MET A 206 11.16 -0.68 -4.84
C MET A 206 12.15 -1.66 -5.46
N ILE A 207 13.03 -2.21 -4.62
CA ILE A 207 14.05 -3.18 -5.02
C ILE A 207 13.87 -4.46 -4.18
N GLY A 208 13.67 -5.58 -4.85
CA GLY A 208 13.38 -6.87 -4.21
C GLY A 208 14.59 -7.52 -3.52
N ASN A 209 14.31 -8.56 -2.72
CA ASN A 209 15.35 -9.31 -2.00
C ASN A 209 16.44 -9.83 -2.93
N GLY A 210 17.71 -9.65 -2.51
CA GLY A 210 18.87 -10.19 -3.21
C GLY A 210 19.14 -9.55 -4.57
N ALA A 211 18.45 -8.47 -4.93
CA ALA A 211 18.69 -7.81 -6.19
C ALA A 211 20.00 -7.04 -6.18
N GLU A 212 20.70 -7.06 -7.30
CA GLU A 212 21.93 -6.31 -7.52
C GLU A 212 21.73 -5.34 -8.68
N TYR A 213 22.12 -4.08 -8.48
CA TYR A 213 22.08 -3.06 -9.51
C TYR A 213 23.31 -2.17 -9.47
N THR A 214 23.98 -2.05 -10.61
CA THR A 214 25.12 -1.15 -10.79
C THR A 214 24.91 -0.34 -12.06
N SER A 215 24.89 0.99 -11.93
CA SER A 215 24.85 1.86 -13.10
C SER A 215 26.25 1.99 -13.72
N ALA A 216 26.32 1.92 -15.05
CA ALA A 216 27.53 2.23 -15.78
C ALA A 216 27.73 3.76 -15.91
N PRO A 217 28.98 4.25 -15.99
CA PRO A 217 29.25 5.63 -16.33
C PRO A 217 28.69 5.99 -17.72
N GLU A 218 28.15 7.18 -17.88
CA GLU A 218 27.80 7.71 -19.20
C GLU A 218 29.03 8.39 -19.82
N GLU A 219 29.29 8.13 -21.11
CA GLU A 219 30.20 8.92 -21.93
C GLU A 219 29.42 10.06 -22.58
N LEU A 220 29.85 11.28 -22.34
CA LEU A 220 29.16 12.47 -22.84
C LEU A 220 30.11 13.32 -23.66
N SER A 221 29.65 13.76 -24.83
CA SER A 221 30.23 14.84 -25.60
C SER A 221 29.13 15.87 -25.88
N ILE A 222 29.15 16.98 -25.19
CA ILE A 222 28.13 18.02 -25.28
C ILE A 222 28.83 19.30 -25.71
N SER A 223 28.37 19.90 -26.81
CA SER A 223 28.90 21.18 -27.32
C SER A 223 28.35 22.37 -26.51
N ASP A 224 28.98 23.55 -26.68
CA ASP A 224 28.55 24.78 -26.02
C ASP A 224 27.07 25.07 -26.27
N TYR A 225 26.39 25.56 -25.24
CA TYR A 225 24.96 25.92 -25.25
C TYR A 225 23.98 24.80 -25.58
N SER A 226 24.42 23.54 -25.54
CA SER A 226 23.54 22.37 -25.72
C SER A 226 22.99 21.87 -24.39
N THR A 227 21.77 21.34 -24.39
CA THR A 227 21.13 20.68 -23.23
C THR A 227 20.75 19.25 -23.60
N ARG A 228 20.91 18.30 -22.63
CA ARG A 228 20.40 16.94 -22.69
C ARG A 228 19.42 16.75 -21.54
N HIS A 229 18.22 16.30 -21.85
CA HIS A 229 17.18 16.00 -20.90
C HIS A 229 16.98 14.49 -20.76
#